data_868ea510b0895d6bc3a8130889347d3e
#
_entry.id   868ea510b0895d6bc3a8130889347d3e
#
_cell.length_a   1.000
_cell.length_b   1.000
_cell.length_c   1.000
_cell.angle_alpha   90.00
_cell.angle_beta   90.00
_cell.angle_gamma   90.00
#
_symmetry.space_group_name_H-M   'P 1'
#
loop_
_entity.id
_entity.type
_entity.pdbx_description
1 polymer ?
#
loop_
_entity_poly.entity_id
_entity_poly.type
_entity_poly.pdbx_seq_one_letter_code
_entity_poly.pdbx_strand_id
1 'polypeptide(L)'
;MKVITSLLAVSCFLGVLARGSCSSADAPQGPVFLQEPPHRADFSNSTGVALQCSAHGNPPPRISWLVSDGSEALDVPGLRQLLDNGTLLLAPFSADQYRPEVHSAAYRCAARNPVGTIVSRRVQIRAGYPPEVLEVVQLETAQTT
;
A
#
# COMPACT_ATOMS: atom_id res chain seq x y z
N MET A 1 -32.99 -51.17 -2.80
CA MET A 1 -32.94 -49.71 -2.89
C MET A 1 -32.03 -49.20 -1.78
N LYS A 2 -30.73 -49.25 -1.98
CA LYS A 2 -29.74 -48.65 -1.05
C LYS A 2 -28.36 -48.68 -1.68
N VAL A 3 -27.60 -47.64 -1.43
CA VAL A 3 -26.17 -47.50 -1.63
C VAL A 3 -25.73 -47.01 -3.02
N ILE A 4 -25.93 -45.69 -3.22
CA ILE A 4 -25.14 -44.95 -4.19
C ILE A 4 -24.72 -43.61 -3.50
N THR A 5 -23.97 -43.70 -2.41
CA THR A 5 -23.43 -42.49 -1.76
C THR A 5 -22.01 -42.63 -1.26
N SER A 6 -21.30 -43.72 -1.65
CA SER A 6 -19.97 -43.95 -1.12
C SER A 6 -18.85 -44.02 -2.15
N LEU A 7 -19.10 -43.70 -3.41
CA LEU A 7 -18.10 -43.86 -4.48
C LEU A 7 -17.45 -42.55 -4.94
N LEU A 8 -17.86 -41.41 -4.42
CA LEU A 8 -17.25 -40.11 -4.80
C LEU A 8 -16.11 -39.67 -3.89
N ALA A 9 -15.95 -40.28 -2.72
CA ALA A 9 -14.88 -39.90 -1.79
C ALA A 9 -13.56 -40.68 -2.03
N VAL A 10 -13.57 -41.74 -2.82
CA VAL A 10 -12.38 -42.61 -3.05
C VAL A 10 -11.61 -42.20 -4.31
N SER A 11 -12.16 -41.36 -5.15
CA SER A 11 -11.52 -40.96 -6.42
C SER A 11 -10.30 -40.04 -6.26
N CYS A 12 -10.17 -39.36 -5.13
CA CYS A 12 -9.00 -38.52 -4.87
C CYS A 12 -7.76 -39.31 -4.40
N PHE A 13 -7.96 -40.52 -3.86
CA PHE A 13 -6.85 -41.33 -3.29
C PHE A 13 -6.19 -42.30 -4.28
N LEU A 14 -6.83 -42.60 -5.38
CA LEU A 14 -6.32 -43.55 -6.39
C LEU A 14 -5.74 -42.86 -7.63
N GLY A 15 -5.66 -41.54 -7.64
CA GLY A 15 -5.20 -40.74 -8.76
C GLY A 15 -3.70 -40.46 -8.80
N VAL A 16 -2.84 -41.35 -8.27
CA VAL A 16 -1.38 -41.14 -8.29
C VAL A 16 -0.78 -41.24 -9.71
N LEU A 17 -1.56 -41.66 -10.70
CA LEU A 17 -1.12 -41.72 -12.10
C LEU A 17 -1.87 -40.85 -13.09
N ALA A 18 -2.91 -40.13 -12.65
CA ALA A 18 -3.52 -39.11 -13.46
C ALA A 18 -2.99 -37.76 -12.97
N ARG A 19 -2.30 -37.00 -13.82
CA ARG A 19 -1.90 -35.61 -13.63
C ARG A 19 -3.14 -34.69 -13.55
N GLY A 20 -4.03 -34.97 -12.60
CA GLY A 20 -5.11 -34.12 -12.19
C GLY A 20 -4.68 -33.47 -10.89
N SER A 21 -4.09 -32.31 -10.97
CA SER A 21 -3.86 -31.48 -9.81
C SER A 21 -5.21 -31.24 -9.12
N CYS A 22 -5.39 -31.77 -7.90
CA CYS A 22 -6.37 -31.18 -6.98
C CYS A 22 -5.96 -29.73 -6.82
N SER A 23 -6.62 -28.83 -7.54
CA SER A 23 -6.34 -27.42 -7.50
C SER A 23 -6.55 -26.92 -6.08
N SER A 24 -5.48 -26.58 -5.39
CA SER A 24 -5.52 -25.87 -4.09
C SER A 24 -5.91 -24.40 -4.25
N ALA A 25 -6.57 -24.05 -5.37
CA ALA A 25 -6.99 -22.69 -5.69
C ALA A 25 -7.91 -22.06 -4.62
N ASP A 26 -8.61 -22.88 -3.86
CA ASP A 26 -9.54 -22.47 -2.81
C ASP A 26 -8.93 -22.52 -1.40
N ALA A 27 -7.67 -22.94 -1.25
CA ALA A 27 -7.03 -23.02 0.04
C ALA A 27 -6.75 -21.59 0.59
N PRO A 28 -7.04 -21.33 1.89
CA PRO A 28 -6.69 -20.07 2.51
C PRO A 28 -5.18 -19.80 2.39
N GLN A 29 -4.83 -18.58 1.98
CA GLN A 29 -3.45 -18.17 1.80
C GLN A 29 -3.24 -16.77 2.38
N GLY A 30 -2.21 -16.62 3.22
CA GLY A 30 -1.82 -15.32 3.76
C GLY A 30 -1.34 -14.35 2.68
N PRO A 31 -1.32 -13.05 2.97
CA PRO A 31 -0.88 -12.05 2.02
C PRO A 31 0.59 -12.21 1.65
N VAL A 32 0.90 -11.96 0.38
CA VAL A 32 2.27 -11.87 -0.17
C VAL A 32 2.32 -10.61 -1.03
N PHE A 33 3.33 -9.75 -0.82
CA PHE A 33 3.49 -8.57 -1.64
C PHE A 33 3.82 -8.91 -3.10
N LEU A 34 3.11 -8.29 -4.02
CA LEU A 34 3.44 -8.22 -5.45
C LEU A 34 4.27 -6.98 -5.74
N GLN A 35 3.95 -5.87 -5.06
CA GLN A 35 4.65 -4.61 -5.19
C GLN A 35 4.72 -3.93 -3.83
N GLU A 36 5.93 -3.50 -3.45
CA GLU A 36 6.18 -2.69 -2.27
C GLU A 36 6.58 -1.27 -2.66
N PRO A 37 6.33 -0.27 -1.80
CA PRO A 37 6.79 1.08 -2.06
C PRO A 37 8.32 1.17 -2.07
N PRO A 38 8.91 2.18 -2.74
CA PRO A 38 10.34 2.43 -2.70
C PRO A 38 10.81 2.84 -1.29
N HIS A 39 12.10 2.81 -1.02
CA HIS A 39 12.65 3.28 0.26
C HIS A 39 12.49 4.78 0.48
N ARG A 40 12.50 5.53 -0.60
CA ARG A 40 12.40 7.00 -0.61
C ARG A 40 11.63 7.49 -1.82
N ALA A 41 10.85 8.53 -1.62
CA ALA A 41 10.17 9.25 -2.70
C ALA A 41 10.23 10.74 -2.43
N ASP A 42 11.02 11.45 -3.23
CA ASP A 42 11.07 12.91 -3.25
C ASP A 42 10.12 13.41 -4.35
N PHE A 43 9.37 14.44 -4.08
CA PHE A 43 8.38 14.97 -5.03
C PHE A 43 8.23 16.47 -4.90
N SER A 44 7.72 17.12 -5.94
CA SER A 44 7.42 18.54 -5.94
C SER A 44 6.01 18.78 -5.41
N ASN A 45 5.82 19.91 -4.73
CA ASN A 45 4.49 20.35 -4.32
C ASN A 45 3.53 20.58 -5.50
N SER A 46 4.04 20.84 -6.69
CA SER A 46 3.24 21.01 -7.91
C SER A 46 2.80 19.69 -8.55
N THR A 47 3.50 18.59 -8.30
CA THR A 47 3.21 17.28 -8.93
C THR A 47 2.50 16.30 -8.01
N GLY A 48 2.74 16.38 -6.70
CA GLY A 48 2.34 15.33 -5.78
C GLY A 48 3.10 14.03 -6.03
N VAL A 49 2.68 12.94 -5.39
CA VAL A 49 3.24 11.61 -5.57
C VAL A 49 2.20 10.52 -5.31
N ALA A 50 2.30 9.43 -6.05
CA ALA A 50 1.51 8.22 -5.87
C ALA A 50 2.41 7.07 -5.42
N LEU A 51 2.16 6.54 -4.24
CA LEU A 51 2.88 5.38 -3.70
C LEU A 51 2.07 4.12 -3.95
N GLN A 52 2.62 3.20 -4.71
CA GLN A 52 1.94 1.96 -5.07
C GLN A 52 2.28 0.84 -4.10
N CYS A 53 1.26 0.04 -3.79
CA CYS A 53 1.39 -1.19 -3.03
C CYS A 53 0.33 -2.18 -3.49
N SER A 54 0.75 -3.42 -3.69
CA SER A 54 -0.18 -4.50 -4.03
C SER A 54 0.25 -5.81 -3.41
N ALA A 55 -0.71 -6.67 -3.12
CA ALA A 55 -0.50 -7.99 -2.56
C ALA A 55 -1.54 -8.96 -3.10
N HIS A 56 -1.20 -10.25 -3.08
CA HIS A 56 -2.16 -11.32 -3.34
C HIS A 56 -2.31 -12.21 -2.10
N GLY A 57 -3.38 -12.95 -2.06
CA GLY A 57 -3.70 -13.92 -1.02
C GLY A 57 -5.11 -14.45 -1.25
N ASN A 58 -5.48 -15.44 -0.46
CA ASN A 58 -6.83 -16.01 -0.51
C ASN A 58 -7.44 -16.05 0.91
N PRO A 59 -8.49 -15.28 1.22
CA PRO A 59 -9.13 -14.27 0.36
C PRO A 59 -8.22 -13.11 -0.04
N PRO A 60 -8.58 -12.32 -1.10
CA PRO A 60 -7.79 -11.16 -1.51
C PRO A 60 -7.53 -10.19 -0.34
N PRO A 61 -6.27 -9.78 -0.10
CA PRO A 61 -5.95 -8.91 1.02
C PRO A 61 -6.46 -7.47 0.79
N ARG A 62 -6.86 -6.84 1.90
CA ARG A 62 -7.09 -5.40 1.93
C ARG A 62 -5.76 -4.68 2.15
N ILE A 63 -5.53 -3.63 1.36
CA ILE A 63 -4.40 -2.72 1.51
C ILE A 63 -4.79 -1.55 2.40
N SER A 64 -3.93 -1.20 3.33
CA SER A 64 -3.97 0.04 4.10
C SER A 64 -2.57 0.62 4.21
N TRP A 65 -2.46 1.85 4.66
CA TRP A 65 -1.18 2.50 4.87
C TRP A 65 -1.05 2.92 6.33
N LEU A 66 0.16 2.80 6.86
CA LEU A 66 0.49 3.12 8.24
C LEU A 66 1.45 4.31 8.28
N VAL A 67 1.25 5.21 9.21
CA VAL A 67 2.19 6.28 9.54
C VAL A 67 3.26 5.81 10.52
N SER A 68 4.18 6.69 10.90
CA SER A 68 5.37 6.34 11.69
C SER A 68 5.09 5.72 13.05
N ASP A 69 3.96 6.07 13.67
CA ASP A 69 3.54 5.52 14.98
C ASP A 69 2.82 4.18 14.87
N GLY A 70 2.62 3.67 13.65
CA GLY A 70 1.90 2.42 13.38
C GLY A 70 0.40 2.56 13.24
N SER A 71 -0.16 3.75 13.40
CA SER A 71 -1.57 4.02 13.16
C SER A 71 -1.89 4.08 11.66
N GLU A 72 -3.15 3.88 11.30
CA GLU A 72 -3.60 3.93 9.91
C GLU A 72 -3.56 5.37 9.37
N ALA A 73 -2.99 5.52 8.17
CA ALA A 73 -2.94 6.78 7.45
C ALA A 73 -4.32 7.07 6.85
N LEU A 74 -5.12 7.81 7.59
CA LEU A 74 -6.45 8.22 7.15
C LEU A 74 -6.38 9.29 6.06
N ASP A 75 -7.45 9.40 5.28
CA ASP A 75 -7.58 10.45 4.28
C ASP A 75 -7.50 11.84 4.91
N VAL A 76 -6.77 12.72 4.26
CA VAL A 76 -6.72 14.17 4.57
C VAL A 76 -7.24 14.90 3.35
N PRO A 77 -8.43 15.51 3.43
CA PRO A 77 -9.06 16.14 2.27
C PRO A 77 -8.13 17.09 1.53
N GLY A 78 -7.98 16.88 0.22
CA GLY A 78 -7.15 17.68 -0.66
C GLY A 78 -5.62 17.43 -0.54
N LEU A 79 -5.16 16.62 0.40
CA LEU A 79 -3.73 16.39 0.63
C LEU A 79 -3.32 14.92 0.51
N ARG A 80 -4.04 14.01 1.13
CA ARG A 80 -3.73 12.57 1.14
C ARG A 80 -4.99 11.76 0.98
N GLN A 81 -4.97 10.77 0.08
CA GLN A 81 -6.08 9.88 -0.19
C GLN A 81 -5.59 8.45 -0.44
N LEU A 82 -6.28 7.47 0.11
CA LEU A 82 -6.11 6.06 -0.23
C LEU A 82 -7.08 5.72 -1.38
N LEU A 83 -6.53 5.28 -2.51
CA LEU A 83 -7.32 4.84 -3.66
C LEU A 83 -7.72 3.36 -3.51
N ASP A 84 -8.79 2.97 -4.20
CA ASP A 84 -9.34 1.60 -4.16
C ASP A 84 -8.34 0.52 -4.60
N ASN A 85 -7.37 0.87 -5.45
CA ASN A 85 -6.32 -0.04 -5.90
C ASN A 85 -5.15 -0.19 -4.91
N GLY A 86 -5.22 0.42 -3.72
CA GLY A 86 -4.18 0.38 -2.71
C GLY A 86 -3.11 1.47 -2.84
N THR A 87 -3.22 2.36 -3.81
CA THR A 87 -2.29 3.49 -3.99
C THR A 87 -2.55 4.58 -2.95
N LEU A 88 -1.50 5.00 -2.24
CA LEU A 88 -1.55 6.21 -1.43
C LEU A 88 -1.17 7.41 -2.28
N LEU A 89 -2.15 8.26 -2.54
CA LEU A 89 -2.00 9.48 -3.33
C LEU A 89 -1.77 10.68 -2.41
N LEU A 90 -0.66 11.39 -2.61
CA LEU A 90 -0.46 12.73 -2.07
C LEU A 90 -0.66 13.73 -3.21
N ALA A 91 -1.71 14.52 -3.08
CA ALA A 91 -2.08 15.49 -4.11
C ALA A 91 -1.09 16.66 -4.18
N PRO A 92 -1.03 17.38 -5.31
CA PRO A 92 -0.37 18.69 -5.37
C PRO A 92 -0.94 19.64 -4.32
N PHE A 93 -0.12 20.53 -3.76
CA PHE A 93 -0.51 21.41 -2.68
C PHE A 93 0.20 22.78 -2.80
N SER A 94 -0.41 23.81 -2.25
CA SER A 94 0.21 25.13 -2.12
C SER A 94 1.06 25.23 -0.85
N ALA A 95 1.93 26.24 -0.77
CA ALA A 95 2.86 26.39 0.35
C ALA A 95 2.16 26.49 1.72
N ASP A 96 1.00 27.13 1.77
CA ASP A 96 0.16 27.27 2.95
C ASP A 96 -0.53 25.96 3.40
N GLN A 97 -0.64 25.00 2.50
CA GLN A 97 -1.20 23.67 2.75
C GLN A 97 -0.14 22.65 3.20
N TYR A 98 1.14 23.02 3.26
CA TYR A 98 2.19 22.12 3.67
C TYR A 98 1.99 21.63 5.11
N ARG A 99 2.04 20.32 5.29
CA ARG A 99 1.99 19.63 6.59
C ARG A 99 3.12 18.64 6.69
N PRO A 100 4.06 18.80 7.62
CA PRO A 100 5.19 17.87 7.79
C PRO A 100 4.75 16.43 8.00
N GLU A 101 3.69 16.22 8.76
CA GLU A 101 3.13 14.89 9.06
C GLU A 101 2.50 14.18 7.85
N VAL A 102 2.27 14.91 6.76
CA VAL A 102 1.78 14.38 5.49
C VAL A 102 2.87 14.36 4.43
N HIS A 103 3.60 15.49 4.28
CA HIS A 103 4.47 15.74 3.14
C HIS A 103 5.95 15.46 3.41
N SER A 104 6.34 15.26 4.68
CA SER A 104 7.70 14.89 5.10
C SER A 104 7.64 13.80 6.16
N ALA A 105 7.03 12.67 5.81
CA ALA A 105 6.70 11.61 6.73
C ALA A 105 7.19 10.25 6.22
N ALA A 106 7.10 9.25 7.06
CA ALA A 106 7.36 7.88 6.67
C ALA A 106 6.06 7.08 6.68
N TYR A 107 5.90 6.26 5.64
CA TYR A 107 4.75 5.40 5.48
C TYR A 107 5.17 3.93 5.32
N ARG A 108 4.26 3.02 5.63
CA ARG A 108 4.35 1.60 5.30
C ARG A 108 3.02 1.13 4.75
N CYS A 109 3.07 0.25 3.78
CA CYS A 109 1.89 -0.46 3.31
C CYS A 109 1.63 -1.67 4.20
N ALA A 110 0.39 -1.94 4.51
CA ALA A 110 -0.06 -3.15 5.18
C ALA A 110 -1.06 -3.90 4.30
N ALA A 111 -0.88 -5.20 4.18
CA ALA A 111 -1.80 -6.08 3.48
C ALA A 111 -2.38 -7.10 4.47
N ARG A 112 -3.69 -7.17 4.57
CA ARG A 112 -4.39 -7.99 5.56
C ARG A 112 -5.49 -8.83 4.94
N ASN A 113 -5.54 -10.10 5.33
CA ASN A 113 -6.69 -10.97 5.12
C ASN A 113 -6.96 -11.81 6.39
N PRO A 114 -7.97 -12.70 6.45
CA PRO A 114 -8.26 -13.51 7.63
C PRO A 114 -7.11 -14.44 8.05
N VAL A 115 -6.19 -14.77 7.16
CA VAL A 115 -5.04 -15.65 7.44
C VAL A 115 -3.93 -14.89 8.17
N GLY A 116 -3.72 -13.60 7.84
CA GLY A 116 -2.68 -12.81 8.48
C GLY A 116 -2.51 -11.40 7.92
N THR A 117 -1.50 -10.73 8.45
CA THR A 117 -1.12 -9.36 8.05
C THR A 117 0.37 -9.29 7.79
N ILE A 118 0.75 -8.66 6.70
CA ILE A 118 2.15 -8.31 6.38
C ILE A 118 2.29 -6.80 6.24
N VAL A 119 3.48 -6.29 6.56
CA VAL A 119 3.82 -4.87 6.49
C VAL A 119 5.05 -4.69 5.61
N SER A 120 5.00 -3.73 4.71
CA SER A 120 6.07 -3.45 3.75
C SER A 120 7.28 -2.78 4.40
N ARG A 121 8.33 -2.63 3.59
CA ARG A 121 9.40 -1.69 3.91
C ARG A 121 8.85 -0.28 4.13
N ARG A 122 9.61 0.51 4.88
CA ARG A 122 9.32 1.92 5.11
C ARG A 122 9.67 2.73 3.86
N VAL A 123 8.77 3.61 3.44
CA VAL A 123 9.06 4.66 2.47
C VAL A 123 9.18 5.99 3.20
N GLN A 124 10.30 6.68 3.02
CA GLN A 124 10.48 8.05 3.49
C GLN A 124 10.10 9.00 2.35
N ILE A 125 9.09 9.82 2.55
CA ILE A 125 8.70 10.82 1.58
C ILE A 125 9.20 12.20 2.01
N ARG A 126 9.49 13.04 1.02
CA ARG A 126 9.88 14.43 1.21
C ARG A 126 9.33 15.27 0.06
N ALA A 127 8.47 16.20 0.39
CA ALA A 127 8.08 17.24 -0.55
C ALA A 127 9.17 18.31 -0.65
N GLY A 128 9.56 18.65 -1.88
CA GLY A 128 10.42 19.78 -2.19
C GLY A 128 9.60 20.95 -2.74
N TYR A 129 10.07 22.16 -2.47
CA TYR A 129 9.58 23.35 -3.15
C TYR A 129 10.47 23.59 -4.38
N PRO A 130 9.94 24.15 -5.49
CA PRO A 130 10.77 24.61 -6.58
C PRO A 130 11.82 25.61 -6.06
N PRO A 131 13.04 25.61 -6.62
CA PRO A 131 14.13 26.49 -6.16
C PRO A 131 13.76 27.97 -6.15
N GLU A 132 12.85 28.38 -7.00
CA GLU A 132 12.33 29.76 -7.09
C GLU A 132 11.65 30.24 -5.79
N VAL A 133 11.01 29.34 -5.04
CA VAL A 133 10.36 29.69 -3.76
C VAL A 133 11.37 29.84 -2.63
N LEU A 134 12.49 29.13 -2.71
CA LEU A 134 13.56 29.21 -1.71
C LEU A 134 14.32 30.54 -1.79
N GLU A 135 14.46 31.13 -2.97
CA GLU A 135 15.09 32.44 -3.14
C GLU A 135 14.25 33.57 -2.53
N VAL A 136 12.94 33.54 -2.67
CA VAL A 136 12.04 34.56 -2.12
C VAL A 136 12.08 34.55 -0.59
N VAL A 137 12.13 33.40 0.05
CA VAL A 137 12.21 33.30 1.52
C VAL A 137 13.55 33.80 2.04
N GLN A 138 14.64 33.60 1.31
CA GLN A 138 15.96 34.11 1.71
C GLN A 138 16.10 35.64 1.55
N LEU A 139 15.39 36.24 0.58
CA LEU A 139 15.41 37.68 0.38
C LEU A 139 14.61 38.40 1.47
N GLU A 140 13.52 37.84 1.95
CA GLU A 140 12.75 38.46 3.06
C GLU A 140 13.51 38.44 4.38
N THR A 141 14.29 37.39 4.66
CA THR A 141 15.12 37.33 5.88
C THR A 141 16.33 38.27 5.82
N ALA A 142 16.82 38.64 4.65
CA ALA A 142 17.94 39.56 4.49
C ALA A 142 17.54 41.06 4.63
N GLN A 143 16.26 41.36 4.55
CA GLN A 143 15.77 42.77 4.68
C GLN A 143 15.33 43.16 6.11
N THR A 144 15.43 42.22 7.07
CA THR A 144 15.00 42.45 8.46
C THR A 144 16.17 42.67 9.44
N THR A 145 17.37 42.98 8.95
CA THR A 145 18.54 43.37 9.77
C THR A 145 18.94 44.80 9.57
#